data_b57e08b08bdeb52c4b0b227b21f4b564
#
_entry.id   b57e08b08bdeb52c4b0b227b21f4b564
#
_cell.length_a   1.000
_cell.length_b   1.000
_cell.length_c   1.000
_cell.angle_alpha   90.00
_cell.angle_beta   90.00
_cell.angle_gamma   90.00
#
_symmetry.space_group_name_H-M   'P 1'
#
loop_
_entity.id
_entity.type
_entity.pdbx_description
1 polymer ?
#
loop_
_entity_poly.entity_id
_entity_poly.type
_entity_poly.pdbx_seq_one_letter_code
_entity_poly.pdbx_strand_id
1 'polypeptide(L)'
;PAGDTYDKITKVAELVNGMTGFIGCEPGGTYGLQLVTGFAAYGQGFTAAYTYDETKKTLSLTSGNYTAIEFTFEAVADGFNIKQGDKYLIGTGIIDNGKPKQGLVLADAPAQPWTFTEDASGVIATTSASGTVDGQAFNYPAIYMMCANSASSRFLRPYVQASYGKGFCFFKKN
;
A
#
# COMPACT_ATOMS: atom_id res chain seq x y z
N PRO A 1 -8.14 16.27 -7.69
CA PRO A 1 -9.35 16.97 -8.13
C PRO A 1 -10.15 16.17 -9.15
N ALA A 2 -11.38 16.58 -9.40
CA ALA A 2 -12.19 15.98 -10.46
C ALA A 2 -11.45 16.11 -11.80
N GLY A 3 -11.49 15.03 -12.60
CA GLY A 3 -10.77 14.95 -13.87
C GLY A 3 -9.38 14.36 -13.77
N ASP A 4 -8.82 14.19 -12.57
CA ASP A 4 -7.54 13.50 -12.39
C ASP A 4 -7.68 12.03 -12.76
N THR A 5 -6.62 11.49 -13.37
CA THR A 5 -6.53 10.09 -13.73
C THR A 5 -5.31 9.44 -13.07
N TYR A 6 -5.42 8.14 -12.82
CA TYR A 6 -4.40 7.34 -12.14
C TYR A 6 -4.28 6.01 -12.86
N ASP A 7 -3.05 5.56 -13.10
CA ASP A 7 -2.79 4.28 -13.73
C ASP A 7 -2.15 3.31 -12.74
N LYS A 8 -2.60 2.07 -12.76
CA LYS A 8 -1.97 1.01 -11.97
C LYS A 8 -0.52 0.83 -12.39
N ILE A 9 0.40 0.81 -11.45
CA ILE A 9 1.79 0.43 -11.68
C ILE A 9 1.85 -1.08 -11.87
N THR A 10 2.38 -1.53 -12.99
CA THR A 10 2.50 -2.96 -13.32
C THR A 10 3.95 -3.43 -13.42
N LYS A 11 4.89 -2.49 -13.54
CA LYS A 11 6.31 -2.79 -13.69
C LYS A 11 7.16 -1.93 -12.76
N VAL A 12 8.23 -2.52 -12.24
CA VAL A 12 9.17 -1.81 -11.36
C VAL A 12 9.77 -0.58 -12.05
N ALA A 13 10.02 -0.64 -13.35
CA ALA A 13 10.56 0.48 -14.11
C ALA A 13 9.65 1.73 -14.13
N GLU A 14 8.37 1.59 -13.81
CA GLU A 14 7.42 2.71 -13.73
C GLU A 14 7.51 3.49 -12.40
N LEU A 15 8.23 2.95 -11.41
CA LEU A 15 8.39 3.61 -10.11
C LEU A 15 9.43 4.72 -10.23
N VAL A 16 9.04 5.95 -9.93
CA VAL A 16 9.91 7.13 -10.06
C VAL A 16 9.79 8.01 -8.81
N ASN A 17 10.87 8.74 -8.53
CA ASN A 17 10.89 9.67 -7.41
C ASN A 17 9.81 10.75 -7.54
N GLY A 18 9.11 11.00 -6.46
CA GLY A 18 8.10 12.05 -6.40
C GLY A 18 6.73 11.68 -6.94
N MET A 19 6.55 10.46 -7.44
CA MET A 19 5.22 10.06 -7.91
C MET A 19 4.23 10.00 -6.74
N THR A 20 2.99 10.36 -7.02
CA THR A 20 1.90 10.35 -6.05
C THR A 20 0.76 9.47 -6.53
N GLY A 21 -0.04 9.00 -5.60
CA GLY A 21 -1.22 8.22 -5.93
C GLY A 21 -1.79 7.48 -4.73
N PHE A 22 -2.56 6.43 -5.02
CA PHE A 22 -3.31 5.68 -4.02
C PHE A 22 -2.84 4.22 -3.97
N ILE A 23 -2.80 3.67 -2.75
CA ILE A 23 -2.63 2.23 -2.55
C ILE A 23 -4.01 1.61 -2.45
N GLY A 24 -4.21 0.47 -3.10
CA GLY A 24 -5.47 -0.22 -3.03
C GLY A 24 -5.43 -1.62 -3.62
N CYS A 25 -6.62 -2.19 -3.74
CA CYS A 25 -6.84 -3.48 -4.40
C CYS A 25 -7.83 -3.33 -5.55
N GLU A 26 -7.55 -4.03 -6.62
CA GLU A 26 -8.47 -4.15 -7.75
C GLU A 26 -9.76 -4.86 -7.34
N PRO A 27 -10.84 -4.70 -8.13
CA PRO A 27 -12.10 -5.38 -7.88
C PRO A 27 -11.92 -6.89 -7.68
N GLY A 28 -12.61 -7.43 -6.68
CA GLY A 28 -12.59 -8.85 -6.38
C GLY A 28 -13.96 -9.35 -5.94
N GLY A 29 -14.44 -10.41 -6.58
CA GLY A 29 -15.77 -10.94 -6.30
C GLY A 29 -16.86 -9.90 -6.57
N THR A 30 -17.65 -9.57 -5.54
CA THR A 30 -18.70 -8.56 -5.62
C THR A 30 -18.20 -7.16 -5.23
N TYR A 31 -16.92 -7.03 -4.88
CA TYR A 31 -16.35 -5.77 -4.39
C TYR A 31 -15.67 -5.02 -5.53
N GLY A 32 -15.97 -3.73 -5.64
CA GLY A 32 -15.28 -2.83 -6.55
C GLY A 32 -13.87 -2.52 -6.09
N LEU A 33 -13.21 -1.61 -6.80
CA LEU A 33 -11.90 -1.10 -6.40
C LEU A 33 -11.96 -0.54 -4.98
N GLN A 34 -11.05 -1.00 -4.14
CA GLN A 34 -10.90 -0.56 -2.75
C GLN A 34 -9.61 0.22 -2.61
N LEU A 35 -9.69 1.41 -2.05
CA LEU A 35 -8.53 2.29 -1.85
C LEU A 35 -8.26 2.46 -0.35
N VAL A 36 -6.98 2.54 0.00
CA VAL A 36 -6.56 2.63 1.40
C VAL A 36 -7.00 3.96 2.00
N THR A 37 -7.80 3.88 3.06
CA THR A 37 -8.24 5.02 3.87
C THR A 37 -7.64 5.01 5.27
N GLY A 38 -6.91 3.94 5.63
CA GLY A 38 -6.22 3.74 6.90
C GLY A 38 -5.59 2.35 6.94
N PHE A 39 -4.89 2.01 8.03
CA PHE A 39 -4.15 0.74 8.12
C PHE A 39 -4.95 -0.37 8.82
N ALA A 40 -6.00 -0.02 9.57
CA ALA A 40 -6.92 -0.99 10.15
C ALA A 40 -7.97 -1.47 9.16
N ALA A 41 -8.31 -0.62 8.18
CA ALA A 41 -9.29 -0.93 7.15
C ALA A 41 -9.11 -0.01 5.95
N TYR A 42 -9.62 -0.44 4.81
CA TYR A 42 -9.75 0.40 3.62
C TYR A 42 -11.14 0.19 3.03
N GLY A 43 -11.54 1.10 2.18
CA GLY A 43 -12.87 1.03 1.57
C GLY A 43 -12.95 1.81 0.28
N GLN A 44 -14.14 1.89 -0.27
CA GLN A 44 -14.39 2.60 -1.51
C GLN A 44 -14.51 4.11 -1.25
N GLY A 45 -13.39 4.75 -0.90
CA GLY A 45 -13.35 6.18 -0.63
C GLY A 45 -13.84 7.04 -1.79
N PHE A 46 -13.91 6.45 -2.99
CA PHE A 46 -14.40 7.11 -4.20
C PHE A 46 -15.72 6.55 -4.71
N THR A 47 -16.45 5.75 -3.97
CA THR A 47 -17.57 4.94 -4.49
C THR A 47 -18.52 5.70 -5.42
N ALA A 48 -18.78 6.96 -5.16
CA ALA A 48 -19.62 7.82 -6.00
C ALA A 48 -18.81 8.88 -6.77
N ALA A 49 -17.48 8.81 -6.71
CA ALA A 49 -16.59 9.88 -7.17
C ALA A 49 -15.52 9.41 -8.15
N TYR A 50 -15.64 8.19 -8.66
CA TYR A 50 -14.66 7.66 -9.62
C TYR A 50 -15.31 6.72 -10.63
N THR A 51 -14.60 6.52 -11.74
CA THR A 51 -14.80 5.40 -12.67
C THR A 51 -13.50 4.62 -12.78
N TYR A 52 -13.59 3.31 -12.92
CA TYR A 52 -12.43 2.45 -13.07
C TYR A 52 -12.57 1.56 -14.29
N ASP A 53 -11.61 1.67 -15.21
CA ASP A 53 -11.52 0.79 -16.39
C ASP A 53 -10.64 -0.39 -16.03
N GLU A 54 -11.24 -1.56 -15.80
CA GLU A 54 -10.52 -2.77 -15.39
C GLU A 54 -9.59 -3.31 -16.48
N THR A 55 -9.90 -3.05 -17.74
CA THR A 55 -9.06 -3.48 -18.87
C THR A 55 -7.80 -2.64 -18.99
N LYS A 56 -7.95 -1.33 -18.92
CA LYS A 56 -6.84 -0.38 -19.00
C LYS A 56 -6.14 -0.16 -17.66
N LYS A 57 -6.74 -0.61 -16.56
CA LYS A 57 -6.25 -0.37 -15.21
C LYS A 57 -6.13 1.13 -14.89
N THR A 58 -7.09 1.92 -15.36
CA THR A 58 -7.11 3.37 -15.21
C THR A 58 -8.28 3.80 -14.34
N LEU A 59 -7.96 4.56 -13.31
CA LEU A 59 -8.89 5.21 -12.39
C LEU A 59 -9.07 6.66 -12.81
N SER A 60 -10.31 7.12 -12.94
CA SER A 60 -10.61 8.52 -13.23
C SER A 60 -11.52 9.09 -12.13
N LEU A 61 -11.13 10.22 -11.55
CA LEU A 61 -11.94 10.88 -10.53
C LEU A 61 -13.05 11.70 -11.19
N THR A 62 -14.29 11.48 -10.75
CA THR A 62 -15.44 12.26 -11.18
C THR A 62 -15.76 13.40 -10.21
N SER A 63 -15.17 13.35 -9.00
CA SER A 63 -15.22 14.46 -8.04
C SER A 63 -13.92 14.52 -7.24
N GLY A 64 -13.64 15.66 -6.63
CA GLY A 64 -12.48 15.82 -5.75
C GLY A 64 -12.75 15.41 -4.30
N ASN A 65 -13.95 14.94 -4.01
CA ASN A 65 -14.35 14.57 -2.63
C ASN A 65 -14.10 13.07 -2.38
N TYR A 66 -13.00 12.76 -1.71
CA TYR A 66 -12.60 11.38 -1.40
C TYR A 66 -11.90 11.32 -0.05
N THR A 67 -11.85 10.11 0.53
CA THR A 67 -11.21 9.85 1.83
C THR A 67 -9.96 8.97 1.73
N ALA A 68 -9.59 8.54 0.52
CA ALA A 68 -8.39 7.72 0.32
C ALA A 68 -7.12 8.51 0.64
N ILE A 69 -6.13 7.81 1.18
CA ILE A 69 -4.83 8.40 1.51
C ILE A 69 -4.02 8.55 0.22
N GLU A 70 -3.53 9.75 -0.05
CA GLU A 70 -2.57 9.99 -1.11
C GLU A 70 -1.16 9.77 -0.56
N PHE A 71 -0.43 8.88 -1.22
CA PHE A 71 0.97 8.58 -0.88
C PHE A 71 1.92 9.17 -1.91
N THR A 72 3.13 9.50 -1.46
CA THR A 72 4.22 9.96 -2.31
C THR A 72 5.41 9.02 -2.16
N PHE A 73 6.04 8.66 -3.28
CA PHE A 73 7.24 7.82 -3.29
C PHE A 73 8.49 8.70 -3.32
N GLU A 74 9.40 8.44 -2.41
CA GLU A 74 10.69 9.12 -2.31
C GLU A 74 11.79 8.12 -2.58
N ALA A 75 12.54 8.30 -3.67
CA ALA A 75 13.64 7.40 -4.01
C ALA A 75 14.78 7.53 -3.01
N VAL A 76 15.30 6.41 -2.56
CA VAL A 76 16.47 6.30 -1.69
C VAL A 76 17.44 5.25 -2.25
N ALA A 77 18.61 5.06 -1.62
CA ALA A 77 19.68 4.23 -2.17
C ALA A 77 19.25 2.81 -2.57
N ASP A 78 18.37 2.16 -1.79
CA ASP A 78 18.02 0.76 -1.98
C ASP A 78 16.52 0.54 -2.24
N GLY A 79 15.80 1.59 -2.66
CA GLY A 79 14.37 1.48 -2.93
C GLY A 79 13.63 2.80 -2.78
N PHE A 80 12.50 2.75 -2.10
CA PHE A 80 11.68 3.94 -1.90
C PHE A 80 11.16 4.02 -0.46
N ASN A 81 11.09 5.23 0.07
CA ASN A 81 10.20 5.54 1.17
C ASN A 81 8.81 5.83 0.60
N ILE A 82 7.78 5.42 1.31
CA ILE A 82 6.38 5.73 0.96
C ILE A 82 5.88 6.69 2.04
N LYS A 83 5.39 7.85 1.63
CA LYS A 83 5.06 8.94 2.56
C LYS A 83 3.61 9.37 2.43
N GLN A 84 3.05 9.79 3.56
CA GLN A 84 1.84 10.59 3.62
C GLN A 84 2.20 11.90 4.31
N GLY A 85 2.32 12.99 3.56
CA GLY A 85 2.84 14.25 4.10
C GLY A 85 4.23 14.03 4.72
N ASP A 86 4.37 14.35 5.99
CA ASP A 86 5.64 14.21 6.74
C ASP A 86 5.80 12.83 7.40
N LYS A 87 4.82 11.94 7.27
CA LYS A 87 4.87 10.62 7.85
C LYS A 87 5.37 9.60 6.85
N TYR A 88 6.00 8.54 7.38
CA TYR A 88 6.55 7.43 6.58
C TYR A 88 5.77 6.15 6.85
N LEU A 89 5.35 5.48 5.79
CA LEU A 89 4.76 4.14 5.91
C LEU A 89 5.89 3.13 6.08
N ILE A 90 5.97 2.53 7.25
CA ILE A 90 7.04 1.58 7.59
C ILE A 90 6.49 0.24 8.03
N GLY A 91 7.30 -0.80 7.83
CA GLY A 91 7.13 -2.08 8.52
C GLY A 91 7.81 -2.03 9.88
N THR A 92 7.19 -2.62 10.88
CA THR A 92 7.73 -2.65 12.24
C THR A 92 7.17 -3.83 13.02
N GLY A 93 7.63 -4.01 14.27
CA GLY A 93 6.99 -4.90 15.22
C GLY A 93 5.92 -4.15 16.01
N ILE A 94 4.77 -4.77 16.16
CA ILE A 94 3.67 -4.32 17.03
C ILE A 94 3.34 -5.42 18.02
N ILE A 95 2.68 -5.09 19.13
CA ILE A 95 2.20 -6.10 20.07
C ILE A 95 0.77 -6.49 19.70
N ASP A 96 0.55 -7.79 19.52
CA ASP A 96 -0.74 -8.40 19.28
C ASP A 96 -0.86 -9.64 20.17
N ASN A 97 -1.90 -9.69 21.01
CA ASN A 97 -2.09 -10.74 22.02
C ASN A 97 -0.85 -10.94 22.92
N GLY A 98 -0.20 -9.85 23.32
CA GLY A 98 0.96 -9.87 24.21
C GLY A 98 2.27 -10.29 23.56
N LYS A 99 2.31 -10.47 22.24
CA LYS A 99 3.50 -10.90 21.49
C LYS A 99 3.81 -10.00 20.31
N PRO A 100 5.09 -9.86 19.92
CA PRO A 100 5.43 -9.13 18.71
C PRO A 100 4.85 -9.78 17.46
N LYS A 101 4.36 -8.94 16.57
CA LYS A 101 3.85 -9.30 15.26
C LYS A 101 4.24 -8.23 14.26
N GLN A 102 4.37 -8.59 12.99
CA GLN A 102 4.63 -7.62 11.95
C GLN A 102 3.48 -6.64 11.82
N GLY A 103 3.80 -5.36 11.64
CA GLY A 103 2.82 -4.29 11.51
C GLY A 103 3.22 -3.29 10.44
N LEU A 104 2.23 -2.51 10.01
CA LEU A 104 2.39 -1.34 9.16
C LEU A 104 1.91 -0.13 9.93
N VAL A 105 2.74 0.90 10.00
CA VAL A 105 2.40 2.14 10.72
C VAL A 105 2.89 3.36 9.94
N LEU A 106 2.29 4.52 10.22
CA LEU A 106 2.83 5.81 9.83
C LEU A 106 3.69 6.35 10.97
N ALA A 107 4.96 6.59 10.68
CA ALA A 107 5.95 7.04 11.66
C ALA A 107 6.55 8.39 11.30
N ASP A 108 7.11 9.09 12.28
CA ASP A 108 7.73 10.40 12.06
C ASP A 108 9.08 10.30 11.35
N ALA A 109 9.72 9.14 11.36
CA ALA A 109 11.02 8.91 10.75
C ALA A 109 10.97 7.69 9.82
N PRO A 110 11.80 7.67 8.76
CA PRO A 110 11.91 6.49 7.91
C PRO A 110 12.55 5.33 8.64
N ALA A 111 12.27 4.12 8.18
CA ALA A 111 12.94 2.89 8.58
C ALA A 111 13.59 2.29 7.33
N GLN A 112 13.68 0.94 7.26
CA GLN A 112 14.16 0.30 6.04
C GLN A 112 13.27 0.67 4.85
N PRO A 113 13.85 0.96 3.69
CA PRO A 113 13.06 1.33 2.51
C PRO A 113 12.22 0.14 2.01
N TRP A 114 11.20 0.46 1.22
CA TRP A 114 10.46 -0.52 0.46
C TRP A 114 11.25 -0.88 -0.79
N THR A 115 11.42 -2.16 -1.04
CA THR A 115 11.98 -2.70 -2.29
C THR A 115 10.86 -3.31 -3.11
N PHE A 116 11.04 -3.35 -4.43
CA PHE A 116 9.98 -3.76 -5.33
C PHE A 116 10.47 -4.80 -6.31
N THR A 117 9.67 -5.84 -6.49
CA THR A 117 9.83 -6.85 -7.54
C THR A 117 8.53 -6.93 -8.32
N GLU A 118 8.55 -7.62 -9.45
CA GLU A 118 7.35 -7.78 -10.27
C GLU A 118 7.18 -9.25 -10.71
N ASP A 119 5.92 -9.63 -10.87
CA ASP A 119 5.54 -10.90 -11.48
C ASP A 119 4.35 -10.66 -12.43
N ALA A 120 3.73 -11.74 -12.92
CA ALA A 120 2.58 -11.64 -13.80
C ALA A 120 1.37 -10.93 -13.18
N SER A 121 1.29 -10.86 -11.85
CA SER A 121 0.19 -10.20 -11.13
C SER A 121 0.43 -8.70 -10.92
N GLY A 122 1.65 -8.21 -11.11
CA GLY A 122 2.04 -6.82 -10.90
C GLY A 122 3.23 -6.68 -9.98
N VAL A 123 3.31 -5.56 -9.27
CA VAL A 123 4.44 -5.19 -8.42
C VAL A 123 4.22 -5.69 -6.98
N ILE A 124 5.29 -6.18 -6.37
CA ILE A 124 5.31 -6.67 -4.99
C ILE A 124 6.19 -5.73 -4.17
N ALA A 125 5.65 -5.23 -3.05
CA ALA A 125 6.35 -4.34 -2.14
C ALA A 125 6.85 -5.11 -0.91
N THR A 126 8.13 -4.98 -0.60
CA THR A 126 8.79 -5.70 0.51
C THR A 126 9.67 -4.77 1.30
N THR A 127 9.67 -4.91 2.61
CA THR A 127 10.64 -4.26 3.51
C THR A 127 11.10 -5.25 4.57
N SER A 128 11.91 -4.79 5.52
CA SER A 128 12.33 -5.58 6.68
C SER A 128 12.29 -4.71 7.93
N ALA A 129 12.24 -5.34 9.09
CA ALA A 129 12.31 -4.64 10.36
C ALA A 129 12.85 -5.56 11.46
N SER A 130 13.65 -5.00 12.35
CA SER A 130 14.12 -5.68 13.56
C SER A 130 14.25 -4.67 14.69
N GLY A 131 14.12 -5.13 15.91
CA GLY A 131 14.21 -4.26 17.08
C GLY A 131 13.53 -4.86 18.28
N THR A 132 13.00 -3.97 19.13
CA THR A 132 12.33 -4.34 20.38
C THR A 132 11.05 -3.53 20.50
N VAL A 133 9.96 -4.17 20.88
CA VAL A 133 8.68 -3.52 21.20
C VAL A 133 8.17 -4.09 22.53
N ASP A 134 7.82 -3.22 23.48
CA ASP A 134 7.43 -3.57 24.84
C ASP A 134 8.40 -4.57 25.51
N GLY A 135 9.72 -4.32 25.35
CA GLY A 135 10.77 -5.17 25.91
C GLY A 135 10.97 -6.52 25.20
N GLN A 136 10.22 -6.80 24.13
CA GLN A 136 10.29 -8.06 23.40
C GLN A 136 10.97 -7.86 22.05
N ALA A 137 11.99 -8.66 21.76
CA ALA A 137 12.73 -8.60 20.50
C ALA A 137 11.89 -9.15 19.35
N PHE A 138 12.06 -8.53 18.18
CA PHE A 138 11.50 -9.05 16.94
C PHE A 138 12.52 -8.93 15.80
N ASN A 139 12.36 -9.79 14.81
CA ASN A 139 13.18 -9.77 13.60
C ASN A 139 12.34 -10.29 12.43
N TYR A 140 12.00 -9.40 11.50
CA TYR A 140 11.25 -9.72 10.29
C TYR A 140 12.13 -9.43 9.08
N PRO A 141 12.85 -10.43 8.55
CA PRO A 141 13.76 -10.23 7.40
C PRO A 141 13.02 -9.84 6.13
N ALA A 142 11.73 -10.17 6.04
CA ALA A 142 10.89 -9.73 4.93
C ALA A 142 9.47 -9.45 5.43
N ILE A 143 8.95 -8.28 5.11
CA ILE A 143 7.56 -7.89 5.34
C ILE A 143 6.97 -7.52 3.97
N TYR A 144 5.97 -8.28 3.52
CA TYR A 144 5.29 -8.06 2.24
C TYR A 144 4.00 -7.28 2.48
N MET A 145 3.77 -6.27 1.65
CA MET A 145 2.54 -5.49 1.69
C MET A 145 1.48 -6.18 0.85
N MET A 146 0.30 -6.38 1.41
CA MET A 146 -0.82 -7.00 0.73
C MET A 146 -2.10 -6.23 0.99
N CYS A 147 -2.98 -6.18 -0.01
CA CYS A 147 -4.35 -5.73 0.14
C CYS A 147 -5.29 -6.93 0.09
N ALA A 148 -6.09 -7.12 1.14
CA ALA A 148 -7.14 -8.11 1.15
C ALA A 148 -8.46 -7.46 0.70
N ASN A 149 -9.16 -8.07 -0.25
CA ASN A 149 -10.43 -7.57 -0.77
C ASN A 149 -11.46 -8.70 -0.82
N SER A 150 -12.02 -9.03 0.33
CA SER A 150 -13.02 -10.08 0.48
C SER A 150 -14.09 -9.66 1.49
N ALA A 151 -15.16 -10.44 1.60
CA ALA A 151 -16.25 -10.18 2.54
C ALA A 151 -15.77 -10.05 4.00
N SER A 152 -14.74 -10.81 4.38
CA SER A 152 -14.25 -10.88 5.76
C SER A 152 -13.00 -10.05 6.02
N SER A 153 -12.37 -9.49 4.96
CA SER A 153 -11.06 -8.86 5.12
C SER A 153 -10.85 -7.84 4.00
N ARG A 154 -10.93 -6.56 4.34
CA ARG A 154 -10.74 -5.45 3.39
C ARG A 154 -9.83 -4.41 4.02
N PHE A 155 -8.52 -4.70 4.07
CA PHE A 155 -7.52 -3.80 4.62
C PHE A 155 -6.12 -4.11 4.11
N LEU A 156 -5.25 -3.11 4.20
CA LEU A 156 -3.84 -3.25 3.92
C LEU A 156 -3.18 -4.01 5.06
N ARG A 157 -2.44 -5.08 4.74
CA ARG A 157 -1.84 -5.98 5.71
C ARG A 157 -0.37 -6.24 5.43
N PRO A 158 0.45 -6.38 6.48
CA PRO A 158 1.80 -6.92 6.36
C PRO A 158 1.79 -8.44 6.47
N TYR A 159 2.57 -9.11 5.64
CA TYR A 159 2.79 -10.55 5.71
C TYR A 159 4.27 -10.90 5.63
N VAL A 160 4.65 -12.00 6.26
CA VAL A 160 6.05 -12.47 6.27
C VAL A 160 6.35 -13.51 5.19
N GLN A 161 5.37 -13.87 4.38
CA GLN A 161 5.50 -14.86 3.29
C GLN A 161 5.22 -14.20 1.95
N ALA A 162 6.11 -14.43 0.99
CA ALA A 162 6.00 -13.86 -0.37
C ALA A 162 4.69 -14.24 -1.07
N SER A 163 4.15 -15.44 -0.82
CA SER A 163 2.89 -15.90 -1.42
C SER A 163 1.70 -15.03 -1.04
N TYR A 164 1.79 -14.29 0.06
CA TYR A 164 0.74 -13.39 0.53
C TYR A 164 1.00 -11.92 0.12
N GLY A 165 2.14 -11.61 -0.49
CA GLY A 165 2.47 -10.25 -0.94
C GLY A 165 1.75 -9.82 -2.20
N LYS A 166 0.67 -10.51 -2.57
CA LYS A 166 -0.14 -10.22 -3.75
C LYS A 166 -1.35 -9.37 -3.40
N GLY A 167 -1.94 -8.72 -4.40
CA GLY A 167 -3.09 -7.85 -4.20
C GLY A 167 -2.73 -6.40 -3.88
N PHE A 168 -1.45 -6.09 -3.60
CA PHE A 168 -1.00 -4.71 -3.50
C PHE A 168 -1.01 -4.06 -4.88
N CYS A 169 -1.60 -2.88 -4.95
CA CYS A 169 -1.60 -2.05 -6.16
C CYS A 169 -1.31 -0.62 -5.79
N PHE A 170 -0.51 0.05 -6.62
CA PHE A 170 -0.36 1.49 -6.57
C PHE A 170 -0.91 2.11 -7.84
N PHE A 171 -1.82 3.06 -7.68
CA PHE A 171 -2.46 3.81 -8.76
C PHE A 171 -1.79 5.17 -8.84
N LYS A 172 -0.88 5.30 -9.79
CA LYS A 172 -0.05 6.50 -9.96
C LYS A 172 -0.85 7.60 -10.64
N LYS A 173 -0.81 8.79 -10.05
CA LYS A 173 -1.41 9.99 -10.64
C LYS A 173 -0.70 10.36 -11.95
N ASN A 174 -1.48 10.58 -12.99
CA ASN A 174 -1.00 11.06 -14.28
C ASN A 174 -0.73 12.57 -14.31
#